data_ea2d47a046e7ca0254fabb0bc21c2a9e
#
_entry.id   ea2d47a046e7ca0254fabb0bc21c2a9e
#
_cell.length_a   1.000
_cell.length_b   1.000
_cell.length_c   1.000
_cell.angle_alpha   90.00
_cell.angle_beta   90.00
_cell.angle_gamma   90.00
#
_symmetry.space_group_name_H-M   'P 1'
#
loop_
_entity.id
_entity.type
_entity.pdbx_description
1 polymer ?
#
loop_
_entity_poly.entity_id
_entity_poly.type
_entity_poly.pdbx_seq_one_letter_code
_entity_poly.pdbx_strand_id
1 'polypeptide(L)'
;EEVAALFNNITDDGTAAFLSSKFKDITSDRWSALAIESVARKNIISGYGDETYKPEKYMSRQEFAVVADNYLHYLGYTTEDPTALDNIAYGDQKFVAPWAQDAVRELASLGFTLYTPGTLFNPEKYITRAEAAEIAYRMTQTEQSLAFHNTLFKQQVENKTAKIISKAL
;
A
#
# COMPACT_ATOMS: atom_id res chain seq x y z
N GLU A 1 -6.68 10.15 9.73
CA GLU A 1 -5.91 9.42 10.75
C GLU A 1 -6.30 7.93 10.88
N GLU A 2 -7.57 7.56 10.69
CA GLU A 2 -8.03 6.16 10.78
C GLU A 2 -7.32 5.23 9.77
N VAL A 3 -7.03 5.71 8.57
CA VAL A 3 -6.25 4.95 7.57
C VAL A 3 -4.83 4.68 8.05
N ALA A 4 -4.17 5.64 8.72
CA ALA A 4 -2.85 5.40 9.32
C ALA A 4 -2.91 4.32 10.41
N ALA A 5 -3.93 4.34 11.27
CA ALA A 5 -4.13 3.30 12.28
C ALA A 5 -4.37 1.92 11.64
N LEU A 6 -5.15 1.85 10.55
CA LEU A 6 -5.40 0.62 9.81
C LEU A 6 -4.09 0.03 9.28
N PHE A 7 -3.30 0.81 8.53
CA PHE A 7 -2.04 0.33 7.96
C PHE A 7 -0.96 0.07 9.04
N ASN A 8 -0.93 0.83 10.12
CA ASN A 8 -0.06 0.52 11.25
C ASN A 8 -0.38 -0.85 11.84
N ASN A 9 -1.65 -1.15 12.07
CA ASN A 9 -2.05 -2.43 12.66
C ASN A 9 -1.68 -3.65 11.81
N ILE A 10 -1.72 -3.52 10.48
CA ILE A 10 -1.33 -4.63 9.58
C ILE A 10 0.18 -4.70 9.33
N THR A 11 0.94 -3.66 9.69
CA THR A 11 2.40 -3.63 9.56
C THR A 11 3.12 -3.62 10.90
N ASP A 12 2.40 -3.84 12.01
CA ASP A 12 2.95 -3.70 13.37
C ASP A 12 4.07 -4.73 13.60
N ASP A 13 5.27 -4.20 13.75
CA ASP A 13 6.49 -4.93 14.12
C ASP A 13 6.84 -4.76 15.61
N GLY A 14 5.96 -4.16 16.40
CA GLY A 14 6.10 -3.96 17.85
C GLY A 14 7.15 -2.91 18.27
N THR A 15 7.65 -2.09 17.33
CA THR A 15 8.84 -1.24 17.57
C THR A 15 8.56 0.26 17.74
N ALA A 16 7.31 0.71 17.73
CA ALA A 16 6.99 2.13 17.69
C ALA A 16 7.11 2.84 19.03
N ALA A 17 8.20 3.58 19.25
CA ALA A 17 8.24 4.68 20.19
C ALA A 17 8.05 6.01 19.45
N PHE A 18 7.17 6.88 19.93
CA PHE A 18 7.05 8.25 19.42
C PHE A 18 8.27 9.04 19.88
N LEU A 19 9.14 9.40 18.95
CA LEU A 19 10.32 10.23 19.24
C LEU A 19 10.08 11.70 18.85
N SER A 20 9.56 11.92 17.66
CA SER A 20 9.18 13.24 17.12
C SER A 20 8.37 13.04 15.85
N SER A 21 7.43 13.93 15.56
CA SER A 21 6.71 13.88 14.28
C SER A 21 7.48 14.62 13.20
N LYS A 22 7.47 14.07 11.98
CA LYS A 22 7.85 14.81 10.78
C LYS A 22 6.78 15.81 10.33
N PHE A 23 5.55 15.67 10.86
CA PHE A 23 4.42 16.52 10.53
C PHE A 23 4.19 17.55 11.63
N LYS A 24 4.15 18.82 11.28
CA LYS A 24 4.00 19.94 12.22
C LYS A 24 2.63 20.04 12.89
N ASP A 25 1.63 19.34 12.34
CA ASP A 25 0.25 19.28 12.84
C ASP A 25 -0.07 17.99 13.62
N ILE A 26 0.94 17.18 13.96
CA ILE A 26 0.80 15.98 14.78
C ILE A 26 1.53 16.16 16.09
N THR A 27 0.77 16.19 17.18
CA THR A 27 1.27 16.27 18.56
C THR A 27 1.32 14.88 19.21
N SER A 28 2.20 14.69 20.19
CA SER A 28 2.44 13.39 20.83
C SER A 28 1.27 12.85 21.63
N ASP A 29 0.36 13.72 22.05
CA ASP A 29 -0.85 13.38 22.81
C ASP A 29 -2.02 12.92 21.92
N ARG A 30 -1.87 13.03 20.60
CA ARG A 30 -2.88 12.56 19.67
C ARG A 30 -2.92 11.03 19.67
N TRP A 31 -4.12 10.45 19.78
CA TRP A 31 -4.32 8.98 19.83
C TRP A 31 -3.70 8.23 18.64
N SER A 32 -3.64 8.88 17.48
CA SER A 32 -3.11 8.31 16.24
C SER A 32 -1.64 8.65 15.96
N ALA A 33 -0.98 9.41 16.84
CA ALA A 33 0.36 9.93 16.61
C ALA A 33 1.38 8.83 16.31
N LEU A 34 1.40 7.75 17.11
CA LEU A 34 2.29 6.61 16.91
C LEU A 34 2.03 5.90 15.58
N ALA A 35 0.76 5.70 15.23
CA ALA A 35 0.37 5.07 13.98
C ALA A 35 0.79 5.91 12.77
N ILE A 36 0.55 7.21 12.80
CA ILE A 36 0.96 8.15 11.73
C ILE A 36 2.47 8.12 11.54
N GLU A 37 3.25 8.20 12.62
CA GLU A 37 4.71 8.18 12.54
C GLU A 37 5.26 6.83 12.04
N SER A 38 4.66 5.73 12.48
CA SER A 38 5.04 4.39 12.04
C SER A 38 4.89 4.22 10.53
N VAL A 39 3.70 4.50 9.99
CA VAL A 39 3.44 4.37 8.55
C VAL A 39 4.18 5.41 7.71
N ALA A 40 4.47 6.57 8.29
CA ALA A 40 5.29 7.58 7.63
C ALA A 40 6.76 7.17 7.51
N ARG A 41 7.34 6.54 8.54
CA ARG A 41 8.70 5.98 8.50
C ARG A 41 8.84 4.83 7.51
N LYS A 42 7.77 4.07 7.31
CA LYS A 42 7.69 2.99 6.31
C LYS A 42 7.43 3.51 4.89
N ASN A 43 7.34 4.83 4.70
CA ASN A 43 6.98 5.51 3.45
C ASN A 43 5.60 5.11 2.89
N ILE A 44 4.73 4.53 3.71
CA ILE A 44 3.36 4.18 3.32
C ILE A 44 2.50 5.43 3.19
N ILE A 45 2.70 6.41 4.08
CA ILE A 45 2.02 7.71 4.01
C ILE A 45 3.07 8.84 4.03
N SER A 46 3.02 9.72 3.04
CA SER A 46 3.98 10.83 2.90
C SER A 46 3.51 12.14 3.52
N GLY A 47 2.20 12.30 3.78
CA GLY A 47 1.59 13.58 4.12
C GLY A 47 1.50 14.52 2.93
N TYR A 48 1.36 15.81 3.21
CA TYR A 48 1.28 16.86 2.19
C TYR A 48 2.62 17.61 2.05
N GLY A 49 2.82 18.25 0.91
CA GLY A 49 4.09 18.93 0.59
C GLY A 49 4.41 20.15 1.48
N ASP A 50 3.48 20.53 2.37
CA ASP A 50 3.63 21.63 3.35
C ASP A 50 4.04 21.12 4.76
N GLU A 51 4.55 19.88 4.86
CA GLU A 51 4.93 19.21 6.11
C GLU A 51 3.73 18.97 7.05
N THR A 52 2.52 18.88 6.52
CA THR A 52 1.31 18.53 7.27
C THR A 52 0.82 17.13 6.92
N TYR A 53 0.13 16.52 7.88
CA TYR A 53 -0.59 15.25 7.70
C TYR A 53 -2.09 15.47 7.47
N LYS A 54 -2.68 16.51 8.07
CA LYS A 54 -4.10 16.86 8.05
C LYS A 54 -4.99 15.74 8.60
N PRO A 55 -4.82 15.39 9.90
CA PRO A 55 -5.42 14.18 10.49
C PRO A 55 -6.95 14.16 10.44
N GLU A 56 -7.61 15.30 10.43
CA GLU A 56 -9.07 15.43 10.37
C GLU A 56 -9.62 15.45 8.93
N LYS A 57 -8.74 15.54 7.94
CA LYS A 57 -9.19 15.57 6.54
C LYS A 57 -9.71 14.20 6.12
N TYR A 58 -10.87 14.19 5.45
CA TYR A 58 -11.35 12.99 4.77
C TYR A 58 -10.42 12.65 3.60
N MET A 59 -10.15 11.37 3.43
CA MET A 59 -9.30 10.85 2.37
C MET A 59 -10.14 10.50 1.14
N SER A 60 -9.73 10.96 -0.02
CA SER A 60 -10.35 10.56 -1.29
C SER A 60 -9.92 9.14 -1.71
N ARG A 61 -10.67 8.54 -2.63
CA ARG A 61 -10.34 7.21 -3.18
C ARG A 61 -8.97 7.19 -3.86
N GLN A 62 -8.63 8.23 -4.61
CA GLN A 62 -7.31 8.32 -5.24
C GLN A 62 -6.17 8.52 -4.22
N GLU A 63 -6.39 9.28 -3.13
CA GLU A 63 -5.41 9.39 -2.05
C GLU A 63 -5.22 8.03 -1.35
N PHE A 64 -6.30 7.29 -1.10
CA PHE A 64 -6.21 5.96 -0.51
C PHE A 64 -5.51 4.96 -1.45
N ALA A 65 -5.74 5.04 -2.75
CA ALA A 65 -5.06 4.19 -3.72
C ALA A 65 -3.53 4.34 -3.63
N VAL A 66 -3.02 5.57 -3.53
CA VAL A 66 -1.58 5.80 -3.35
C VAL A 66 -1.06 5.23 -2.03
N VAL A 67 -1.81 5.35 -0.94
CA VAL A 67 -1.42 4.75 0.35
C VAL A 67 -1.36 3.22 0.26
N ALA A 68 -2.34 2.60 -0.37
CA ALA A 68 -2.41 1.16 -0.56
C ALA A 68 -1.27 0.64 -1.47
N ASP A 69 -0.97 1.37 -2.53
CA ASP A 69 0.13 1.08 -3.45
C ASP A 69 1.50 1.19 -2.76
N ASN A 70 1.72 2.26 -1.99
CA ASN A 70 2.92 2.40 -1.16
C ASN A 70 3.09 1.24 -0.15
N TYR A 71 1.99 0.71 0.38
CA TYR A 71 2.04 -0.46 1.24
C TYR A 71 2.51 -1.71 0.48
N LEU A 72 2.06 -1.92 -0.75
CA LEU A 72 2.57 -3.01 -1.60
C LEU A 72 4.07 -2.86 -1.86
N HIS A 73 4.53 -1.65 -2.16
CA HIS A 73 5.95 -1.37 -2.33
C HIS A 73 6.76 -1.61 -1.03
N TYR A 74 6.19 -1.26 0.14
CA TYR A 74 6.79 -1.59 1.43
C TYR A 74 6.96 -3.11 1.63
N LEU A 75 6.03 -3.92 1.14
CA LEU A 75 6.11 -5.39 1.14
C LEU A 75 7.10 -5.95 0.08
N GLY A 76 7.72 -5.08 -0.73
CA GLY A 76 8.64 -5.46 -1.80
C GLY A 76 7.94 -5.86 -3.11
N TYR A 77 6.63 -5.58 -3.22
CA TYR A 77 5.92 -5.77 -4.48
C TYR A 77 6.28 -4.64 -5.45
N THR A 78 6.58 -5.01 -6.68
CA THR A 78 6.80 -4.07 -7.80
C THR A 78 6.20 -4.67 -9.06
N THR A 79 5.52 -3.87 -9.85
CA THR A 79 5.01 -4.31 -11.15
C THR A 79 6.19 -4.61 -12.09
N GLU A 80 6.30 -5.87 -12.53
CA GLU A 80 7.40 -6.30 -13.42
C GLU A 80 7.30 -5.65 -14.80
N ASP A 81 6.10 -5.39 -15.29
CA ASP A 81 5.85 -4.76 -16.58
C ASP A 81 4.86 -3.58 -16.44
N PRO A 82 5.35 -2.34 -16.30
CA PRO A 82 4.48 -1.17 -16.22
C PRO A 82 3.58 -0.98 -17.45
N THR A 83 3.96 -1.48 -18.63
CA THR A 83 3.15 -1.35 -19.85
C THR A 83 1.89 -2.22 -19.81
N ALA A 84 1.86 -3.26 -19.00
CA ALA A 84 0.67 -4.05 -18.75
C ALA A 84 -0.48 -3.24 -18.13
N LEU A 85 -0.15 -2.12 -17.48
CA LEU A 85 -1.12 -1.22 -16.85
C LEU A 85 -1.82 -0.29 -17.84
N ASP A 86 -1.28 -0.11 -19.06
CA ASP A 86 -1.81 0.85 -20.05
C ASP A 86 -3.22 0.49 -20.53
N ASN A 87 -3.59 -0.78 -20.46
CA ASN A 87 -4.92 -1.27 -20.86
C ASN A 87 -5.94 -1.22 -19.71
N ILE A 88 -5.53 -0.85 -18.50
CA ILE A 88 -6.39 -0.78 -17.34
C ILE A 88 -6.86 0.67 -17.17
N ALA A 89 -8.12 0.90 -17.49
CA ALA A 89 -8.72 2.23 -17.40
C ALA A 89 -10.13 2.18 -16.82
N TYR A 90 -10.45 3.20 -16.05
CA TYR A 90 -11.81 3.51 -15.62
C TYR A 90 -12.45 4.49 -16.59
N GLY A 91 -13.79 4.48 -16.66
CA GLY A 91 -14.52 5.41 -17.54
C GLY A 91 -14.28 6.88 -17.21
N ASP A 92 -13.85 7.17 -15.99
CA ASP A 92 -13.49 8.50 -15.49
C ASP A 92 -11.99 8.67 -15.23
N GLN A 93 -11.12 7.85 -15.84
CA GLN A 93 -9.67 7.86 -15.67
C GLN A 93 -9.04 9.25 -15.85
N LYS A 94 -9.58 10.07 -16.76
CA LYS A 94 -9.13 11.45 -17.01
C LYS A 94 -9.27 12.38 -15.80
N PHE A 95 -10.09 12.03 -14.82
CA PHE A 95 -10.28 12.79 -13.58
C PHE A 95 -9.38 12.27 -12.43
N VAL A 96 -8.71 11.14 -12.61
CA VAL A 96 -7.68 10.69 -11.67
C VAL A 96 -6.48 11.64 -11.81
N ALA A 97 -6.04 12.20 -10.68
CA ALA A 97 -4.91 13.11 -10.67
C ALA A 97 -3.63 12.41 -11.18
N PRO A 98 -2.75 13.11 -11.90
CA PRO A 98 -1.53 12.52 -12.48
C PRO A 98 -0.69 11.72 -11.45
N TRP A 99 -0.59 12.23 -10.23
CA TRP A 99 0.17 11.58 -9.14
C TRP A 99 -0.44 10.28 -8.61
N ALA A 100 -1.72 9.99 -8.93
CA ALA A 100 -2.42 8.79 -8.48
C ALA A 100 -2.69 7.77 -9.60
N GLN A 101 -2.41 8.12 -10.86
CA GLN A 101 -2.80 7.28 -12.00
C GLN A 101 -2.16 5.90 -11.96
N ASP A 102 -0.87 5.81 -11.66
CA ASP A 102 -0.15 4.55 -11.64
C ASP A 102 -0.63 3.67 -10.49
N ALA A 103 -0.76 4.23 -9.29
CA ALA A 103 -1.29 3.54 -8.13
C ALA A 103 -2.70 2.97 -8.37
N VAL A 104 -3.59 3.77 -8.97
CA VAL A 104 -4.96 3.32 -9.30
C VAL A 104 -4.95 2.16 -10.29
N ARG A 105 -4.10 2.20 -11.31
CA ARG A 105 -3.97 1.13 -12.32
C ARG A 105 -3.36 -0.13 -11.71
N GLU A 106 -2.30 0.01 -10.90
CA GLU A 106 -1.63 -1.10 -10.25
C GLU A 106 -2.57 -1.86 -9.32
N LEU A 107 -3.27 -1.16 -8.44
CA LEU A 107 -4.28 -1.78 -7.58
C LEU A 107 -5.42 -2.44 -8.37
N ALA A 108 -5.83 -1.85 -9.50
CA ALA A 108 -6.85 -2.44 -10.36
C ALA A 108 -6.35 -3.72 -11.03
N SER A 109 -5.10 -3.76 -11.50
CA SER A 109 -4.48 -4.94 -12.12
C SER A 109 -4.41 -6.12 -11.15
N LEU A 110 -4.18 -5.83 -9.89
CA LEU A 110 -4.05 -6.81 -8.81
C LEU A 110 -5.40 -7.22 -8.20
N GLY A 111 -6.51 -6.59 -8.63
CA GLY A 111 -7.83 -6.88 -8.09
C GLY A 111 -8.08 -6.33 -6.69
N PHE A 112 -7.26 -5.37 -6.23
CA PHE A 112 -7.43 -4.74 -4.92
C PHE A 112 -8.43 -3.61 -4.90
N THR A 113 -8.77 -3.02 -6.05
CA THR A 113 -9.86 -2.07 -6.11
C THR A 113 -11.21 -2.78 -5.98
N LEU A 114 -12.20 -2.10 -5.39
CA LEU A 114 -13.58 -2.60 -5.32
C LEU A 114 -14.38 -2.29 -6.59
N TYR A 115 -13.72 -1.67 -7.58
CA TYR A 115 -14.36 -1.17 -8.79
C TYR A 115 -13.79 -1.90 -10.00
N THR A 116 -14.68 -2.36 -10.87
CA THR A 116 -14.28 -3.07 -12.09
C THR A 116 -13.74 -2.06 -13.11
N PRO A 117 -12.56 -2.30 -13.73
CA PRO A 117 -12.11 -1.51 -14.87
C PRO A 117 -13.20 -1.38 -15.95
N GLY A 118 -13.33 -0.20 -16.56
CA GLY A 118 -14.42 0.15 -17.47
C GLY A 118 -15.64 0.80 -16.80
N THR A 119 -15.78 0.71 -15.47
CA THR A 119 -16.79 1.47 -14.69
C THR A 119 -16.19 2.78 -14.17
N LEU A 120 -16.86 3.47 -13.24
CA LEU A 120 -16.37 4.70 -12.63
C LEU A 120 -15.59 4.40 -11.35
N PHE A 121 -14.39 4.95 -11.24
CA PHE A 121 -13.57 4.93 -10.02
C PHE A 121 -14.02 5.99 -9.01
N ASN A 122 -14.47 7.13 -9.50
CA ASN A 122 -14.83 8.32 -8.71
C ASN A 122 -13.67 8.80 -7.80
N PRO A 123 -12.57 9.30 -8.37
CA PRO A 123 -11.30 9.54 -7.66
C PRO A 123 -11.43 10.52 -6.48
N GLU A 124 -12.28 11.53 -6.61
CA GLU A 124 -12.50 12.56 -5.57
C GLU A 124 -13.52 12.15 -4.50
N LYS A 125 -14.25 11.04 -4.71
CA LYS A 125 -15.17 10.55 -3.69
C LYS A 125 -14.38 10.10 -2.47
N TYR A 126 -14.87 10.44 -1.27
CA TYR A 126 -14.24 9.96 -0.04
C TYR A 126 -14.38 8.46 0.10
N ILE A 127 -13.28 7.81 0.49
CA ILE A 127 -13.32 6.39 0.81
C ILE A 127 -14.05 6.17 2.14
N THR A 128 -14.88 5.14 2.19
CA THR A 128 -15.54 4.75 3.44
C THR A 128 -14.65 3.82 4.26
N ARG A 129 -14.90 3.73 5.57
CA ARG A 129 -14.19 2.78 6.45
C ARG A 129 -14.35 1.33 5.97
N ALA A 130 -15.54 0.97 5.48
CA ALA A 130 -15.79 -0.37 4.96
C ALA A 130 -15.00 -0.66 3.69
N GLU A 131 -14.94 0.28 2.74
CA GLU A 131 -14.11 0.16 1.53
C GLU A 131 -12.63 0.02 1.88
N ALA A 132 -12.11 0.87 2.78
CA ALA A 132 -10.73 0.82 3.21
C ALA A 132 -10.37 -0.51 3.91
N ALA A 133 -11.25 -1.00 4.79
CA ALA A 133 -11.06 -2.25 5.49
C ALA A 133 -11.07 -3.46 4.55
N GLU A 134 -11.99 -3.48 3.58
CA GLU A 134 -12.07 -4.56 2.58
C GLU A 134 -10.81 -4.61 1.70
N ILE A 135 -10.33 -3.45 1.23
CA ILE A 135 -9.11 -3.40 0.42
C ILE A 135 -7.91 -3.87 1.25
N ALA A 136 -7.74 -3.35 2.47
CA ALA A 136 -6.66 -3.77 3.35
C ALA A 136 -6.71 -5.28 3.67
N TYR A 137 -7.91 -5.83 3.91
CA TYR A 137 -8.07 -7.27 4.12
C TYR A 137 -7.61 -8.09 2.91
N ARG A 138 -8.00 -7.71 1.69
CA ARG A 138 -7.54 -8.39 0.47
C ARG A 138 -6.01 -8.35 0.33
N MET A 139 -5.41 -7.21 0.65
CA MET A 139 -3.97 -7.03 0.59
C MET A 139 -3.23 -7.94 1.59
N THR A 140 -3.73 -8.10 2.82
CA THR A 140 -3.13 -9.00 3.83
C THR A 140 -3.23 -10.48 3.43
N GLN A 141 -4.29 -10.90 2.74
CA GLN A 141 -4.38 -12.26 2.20
C GLN A 141 -3.31 -12.53 1.13
N THR A 142 -3.03 -11.53 0.32
CA THR A 142 -2.00 -11.60 -0.73
C THR A 142 -0.59 -11.61 -0.14
N GLU A 143 -0.35 -10.86 0.95
CA GLU A 143 0.91 -10.89 1.69
C GLU A 143 1.25 -12.30 2.16
N GLN A 144 0.30 -13.01 2.74
CA GLN A 144 0.48 -14.40 3.17
C GLN A 144 0.80 -15.32 1.99
N SER A 145 0.14 -15.13 0.85
CA SER A 145 0.42 -15.88 -0.38
C SER A 145 1.82 -15.57 -0.93
N LEU A 146 2.21 -14.31 -0.97
CA LEU A 146 3.54 -13.89 -1.43
C LEU A 146 4.65 -14.41 -0.50
N ALA A 147 4.48 -14.33 0.81
CA ALA A 147 5.43 -14.89 1.77
C ALA A 147 5.59 -16.40 1.60
N PHE A 148 4.50 -17.12 1.35
CA PHE A 148 4.51 -18.55 1.07
C PHE A 148 5.23 -18.86 -0.25
N HIS A 149 4.93 -18.14 -1.34
CA HIS A 149 5.61 -18.30 -2.62
C HIS A 149 7.10 -17.98 -2.55
N ASN A 150 7.48 -16.89 -1.87
CA ASN A 150 8.88 -16.53 -1.67
C ASN A 150 9.64 -17.60 -0.87
N THR A 151 9.02 -18.21 0.13
CA THR A 151 9.62 -19.29 0.92
C THR A 151 9.82 -20.54 0.05
N LEU A 152 8.82 -20.93 -0.75
CA LEU A 152 8.93 -22.05 -1.70
C LEU A 152 9.99 -21.79 -2.76
N PHE A 153 10.06 -20.58 -3.30
CA PHE A 153 11.06 -20.22 -4.31
C PHE A 153 12.47 -20.29 -3.74
N LYS A 154 12.72 -19.75 -2.54
CA LYS A 154 14.02 -19.86 -1.85
C LYS A 154 14.41 -21.32 -1.66
N GLN A 155 13.49 -22.15 -1.18
CA GLN A 155 13.71 -23.57 -0.96
C GLN A 155 14.03 -24.34 -2.27
N GLN A 156 13.37 -23.96 -3.37
CA GLN A 156 13.65 -24.54 -4.70
C GLN A 156 15.04 -24.13 -5.22
N VAL A 157 15.44 -22.86 -5.02
CA VAL A 157 16.77 -22.36 -5.42
C VAL A 157 17.87 -23.05 -4.60
N GLU A 158 17.70 -23.15 -3.28
CA GLU A 158 18.65 -23.85 -2.39
C GLU A 158 18.79 -25.33 -2.76
N ASN A 159 17.69 -26.03 -3.01
CA ASN A 159 17.70 -27.43 -3.44
C ASN A 159 18.37 -27.63 -4.81
N LYS A 160 18.19 -26.68 -5.74
CA LYS A 160 18.81 -26.71 -7.06
C LYS A 160 20.31 -26.47 -6.97
N THR A 161 20.73 -25.53 -6.12
CA THR A 161 22.14 -25.22 -5.87
C THR A 161 22.84 -26.39 -5.18
N ALA A 162 22.23 -27.01 -4.17
CA ALA A 162 22.76 -28.19 -3.50
C ALA A 162 22.94 -29.39 -4.47
N LYS A 163 21.99 -29.60 -5.41
CA LYS A 163 22.12 -30.63 -6.43
C LYS A 163 23.25 -30.36 -7.43
N ILE A 164 23.51 -29.10 -7.77
CA ILE A 164 24.61 -28.72 -8.66
C ILE A 164 25.96 -28.97 -7.97
N ILE A 165 26.07 -28.56 -6.71
CA ILE A 165 27.31 -28.78 -5.93
C ILE A 165 27.59 -30.28 -5.73
N SER A 166 26.56 -31.09 -5.42
CA SER A 166 26.73 -32.54 -5.24
C SER A 166 27.10 -33.32 -6.51
N LYS A 167 26.91 -32.70 -7.70
CA LYS A 167 27.33 -33.30 -8.98
C LYS A 167 28.73 -32.84 -9.42
N ALA A 168 29.26 -31.80 -8.81
CA ALA A 168 30.56 -31.22 -9.13
C ALA A 168 31.68 -31.74 -8.23
N LEU A 169 31.34 -32.48 -7.17
CA LEU A 169 32.25 -33.22 -6.27
C LEU A 169 32.23 -34.71 -6.59
#